data_43a69b6eb6b5804de17b9a29d88f0ffb
#
_entry.id   43a69b6eb6b5804de17b9a29d88f0ffb
#
_cell.length_a   1.000
_cell.length_b   1.000
_cell.length_c   1.000
_cell.angle_alpha   90.00
_cell.angle_beta   90.00
_cell.angle_gamma   90.00
#
_symmetry.space_group_name_H-M   'P 1'
#
loop_
_entity.id
_entity.type
_entity.pdbx_description
1 polymer ?
#
loop_
_entity_poly.entity_id
_entity_poly.type
_entity_poly.pdbx_seq_one_letter_code
_entity_poly.pdbx_strand_id
1 'polypeptide(L)'
;MKAVMTVKKGAVLAMMLSATMISSAHALTVYTAGPGSLAKSLASGYEQKTGVKVNIFQATTGKVMARLEAEQANPQADVLISASWDTAEDLHHRGWLLPYQSANADKVPANLKSADYVAQGISALGIVWNSKSGTPEPKEWRDLTEAAFKNKVTTPDPALSGASLDLLIGLQNGMGDKAWALFDDLKNNGMVVSGPNAQAVTPVMQGAKAAVFGAVDYVSYGNIDQGESLKVIFPASGTVIAPRPIMILKTSQHADDAKAFVDYV
;
A
#
# COMPACT_ATOMS: atom_id res chain seq x y z
N MET A 1 63.96 38.57 60.88
CA MET A 1 62.72 37.82 60.78
C MET A 1 62.35 37.75 59.31
N LYS A 2 62.50 36.58 58.65
CA LYS A 2 62.22 36.36 57.21
C LYS A 2 60.85 35.74 57.05
N ALA A 3 59.93 36.38 56.37
CA ALA A 3 58.64 35.84 55.99
C ALA A 3 58.76 35.08 54.67
N VAL A 4 58.44 33.81 54.70
CA VAL A 4 58.41 32.91 53.52
C VAL A 4 57.03 32.99 52.91
N MET A 5 56.96 33.40 51.67
CA MET A 5 55.69 33.50 50.88
C MET A 5 55.52 32.24 50.08
N THR A 6 54.52 31.43 50.46
CA THR A 6 54.18 30.18 49.76
C THR A 6 53.21 30.46 48.62
N VAL A 7 53.67 30.17 47.40
CA VAL A 7 52.83 30.27 46.19
C VAL A 7 51.99 29.00 46.05
N LYS A 8 50.66 29.09 46.14
CA LYS A 8 49.76 28.02 45.82
C LYS A 8 49.54 27.94 44.29
N LYS A 9 49.91 26.82 43.72
CA LYS A 9 49.60 26.47 42.35
C LYS A 9 48.08 26.23 42.19
N GLY A 10 47.39 27.12 41.50
CA GLY A 10 46.01 26.91 41.09
C GLY A 10 45.95 25.91 39.92
N ALA A 11 45.24 24.82 40.15
CA ALA A 11 44.92 23.87 39.09
C ALA A 11 43.76 24.46 38.24
N VAL A 12 44.03 24.77 36.99
CA VAL A 12 43.00 25.14 36.00
C VAL A 12 42.34 23.85 35.55
N LEU A 13 41.13 23.63 36.02
CA LEU A 13 40.26 22.54 35.58
C LEU A 13 39.58 22.97 34.28
N ALA A 14 40.12 22.49 33.15
CA ALA A 14 39.50 22.67 31.84
C ALA A 14 38.26 21.77 31.75
N MET A 15 37.09 22.37 31.95
CA MET A 15 35.80 21.73 31.68
C MET A 15 35.63 21.62 30.16
N MET A 16 35.92 20.44 29.58
CA MET A 16 35.48 20.11 28.23
C MET A 16 33.95 19.96 28.24
N LEU A 17 33.25 20.99 27.75
CA LEU A 17 31.84 20.91 27.39
C LEU A 17 31.74 20.00 26.17
N SER A 18 31.49 18.71 26.40
CA SER A 18 31.03 17.81 25.38
C SER A 18 29.63 18.24 24.97
N ALA A 19 29.52 19.04 23.91
CA ALA A 19 28.25 19.29 23.27
C ALA A 19 27.75 17.95 22.68
N THR A 20 26.99 17.21 23.47
CA THR A 20 26.15 16.14 22.94
C THR A 20 25.14 16.82 22.02
N MET A 21 25.40 16.76 20.72
CA MET A 21 24.37 17.05 19.73
C MET A 21 23.26 16.04 19.96
N ILE A 22 22.20 16.47 20.64
CA ILE A 22 20.93 15.77 20.66
C ILE A 22 20.41 15.92 19.23
N SER A 23 20.76 14.95 18.37
CA SER A 23 20.07 14.78 17.11
C SER A 23 18.61 14.56 17.49
N SER A 24 17.77 15.52 17.27
CA SER A 24 16.33 15.34 17.34
C SER A 24 16.04 14.20 16.36
N ALA A 25 15.76 13.02 16.90
CA ALA A 25 15.37 11.88 16.08
C ALA A 25 14.03 12.24 15.43
N HIS A 26 14.11 12.85 14.25
CA HIS A 26 12.93 13.10 13.44
C HIS A 26 12.36 11.74 13.02
N ALA A 27 11.07 11.56 13.20
CA ALA A 27 10.40 10.35 12.77
C ALA A 27 9.94 10.54 11.32
N LEU A 28 10.34 9.64 10.44
CA LEU A 28 9.81 9.57 9.08
C LEU A 28 8.34 9.15 9.13
N THR A 29 7.46 9.85 8.43
CA THR A 29 6.04 9.53 8.38
C THR A 29 5.67 8.88 7.05
N VAL A 30 5.24 7.62 7.11
CA VAL A 30 4.86 6.81 5.93
C VAL A 30 3.35 6.57 5.95
N TYR A 31 2.68 7.04 4.91
CA TYR A 31 1.28 6.71 4.66
C TYR A 31 1.22 5.50 3.71
N THR A 32 0.38 4.52 4.04
CA THR A 32 0.29 3.31 3.22
C THR A 32 -1.13 2.78 3.10
N ALA A 33 -1.46 2.33 1.89
CA ALA A 33 -2.65 1.54 1.59
C ALA A 33 -2.33 0.05 1.36
N GLY A 34 -1.07 -0.34 1.53
CA GLY A 34 -0.60 -1.72 1.41
C GLY A 34 -0.92 -2.58 2.63
N PRO A 35 -0.50 -3.86 2.61
CA PRO A 35 -0.68 -4.77 3.73
C PRO A 35 -0.03 -4.26 5.02
N GLY A 36 -0.80 -4.21 6.12
CA GLY A 36 -0.30 -3.67 7.40
C GLY A 36 0.88 -4.45 7.99
N SER A 37 0.93 -5.77 7.79
CA SER A 37 2.07 -6.60 8.20
C SER A 37 3.35 -6.23 7.46
N LEU A 38 3.27 -6.03 6.14
CA LEU A 38 4.40 -5.60 5.33
C LEU A 38 4.89 -4.22 5.78
N ALA A 39 3.98 -3.25 5.95
CA ALA A 39 4.33 -1.91 6.39
C ALA A 39 5.08 -1.92 7.74
N LYS A 40 4.60 -2.71 8.71
CA LYS A 40 5.26 -2.88 10.00
C LYS A 40 6.64 -3.52 9.87
N SER A 41 6.79 -4.55 9.03
CA SER A 41 8.08 -5.22 8.80
C SER A 41 9.09 -4.27 8.17
N LEU A 42 8.68 -3.49 7.17
CA LEU A 42 9.53 -2.49 6.52
C LEU A 42 9.97 -1.41 7.52
N ALA A 43 9.05 -0.85 8.29
CA ALA A 43 9.37 0.15 9.30
C ALA A 43 10.35 -0.39 10.36
N SER A 44 10.04 -1.54 10.96
CA SER A 44 10.89 -2.14 12.00
C SER A 44 12.28 -2.48 11.47
N GLY A 45 12.38 -3.03 10.27
CA GLY A 45 13.67 -3.35 9.66
C GLY A 45 14.49 -2.10 9.34
N TYR A 46 13.84 -1.04 8.85
CA TYR A 46 14.50 0.23 8.60
C TYR A 46 14.98 0.90 9.90
N GLU A 47 14.14 0.94 10.94
CA GLU A 47 14.50 1.45 12.25
C GLU A 47 15.70 0.70 12.85
N GLN A 48 15.71 -0.64 12.76
CA GLN A 48 16.81 -1.47 13.23
C GLN A 48 18.13 -1.18 12.48
N LYS A 49 18.04 -0.93 11.18
CA LYS A 49 19.20 -0.69 10.31
C LYS A 49 19.77 0.72 10.47
N THR A 50 18.94 1.72 10.69
CA THR A 50 19.31 3.15 10.59
C THR A 50 19.19 3.91 11.90
N GLY A 51 18.38 3.44 12.84
CA GLY A 51 18.00 4.15 14.05
C GLY A 51 16.93 5.22 13.82
N VAL A 52 16.50 5.48 12.58
CA VAL A 52 15.45 6.45 12.25
C VAL A 52 14.09 5.85 12.56
N LYS A 53 13.28 6.55 13.37
CA LYS A 53 11.92 6.14 13.70
C LYS A 53 11.00 6.29 12.50
N VAL A 54 10.08 5.34 12.32
CA VAL A 54 9.08 5.36 11.25
C VAL A 54 7.67 5.32 11.83
N ASN A 55 6.94 6.41 11.63
CA ASN A 55 5.51 6.48 11.96
C ASN A 55 4.70 6.00 10.76
N ILE A 56 3.82 5.03 10.98
CA ILE A 56 2.95 4.51 9.92
C ILE A 56 1.52 4.96 10.15
N PHE A 57 0.93 5.56 9.11
CA PHE A 57 -0.51 5.65 8.97
C PHE A 57 -0.97 4.66 7.89
N GLN A 58 -1.68 3.62 8.30
CA GLN A 58 -2.18 2.59 7.40
C GLN A 58 -3.71 2.69 7.30
N ALA A 59 -4.22 2.83 6.06
CA ALA A 59 -5.64 2.90 5.77
C ALA A 59 -5.92 2.36 4.35
N THR A 60 -7.17 2.47 3.89
CA THR A 60 -7.52 2.20 2.49
C THR A 60 -7.03 3.33 1.58
N THR A 61 -6.84 3.07 0.28
CA THR A 61 -6.39 4.08 -0.69
C THR A 61 -7.23 5.35 -0.61
N GLY A 62 -8.57 5.23 -0.66
CA GLY A 62 -9.44 6.40 -0.59
C GLY A 62 -9.30 7.20 0.72
N LYS A 63 -9.10 6.52 1.87
CA LYS A 63 -8.87 7.22 3.15
C LYS A 63 -7.52 7.89 3.21
N VAL A 64 -6.48 7.28 2.65
CA VAL A 64 -5.14 7.88 2.57
C VAL A 64 -5.19 9.13 1.71
N MET A 65 -5.82 9.06 0.54
CA MET A 65 -5.98 10.21 -0.35
C MET A 65 -6.78 11.34 0.29
N ALA A 66 -7.91 11.03 0.91
CA ALA A 66 -8.71 12.02 1.62
C ALA A 66 -7.92 12.72 2.76
N ARG A 67 -7.04 11.97 3.44
CA ARG A 67 -6.20 12.54 4.48
C ARG A 67 -5.11 13.46 3.89
N LEU A 68 -4.45 13.07 2.81
CA LEU A 68 -3.49 13.92 2.12
C LEU A 68 -4.12 15.24 1.66
N GLU A 69 -5.34 15.18 1.12
CA GLU A 69 -6.12 16.36 0.73
C GLU A 69 -6.43 17.27 1.92
N ALA A 70 -6.87 16.71 3.05
CA ALA A 70 -7.19 17.47 4.25
C ALA A 70 -5.95 18.11 4.91
N GLU A 71 -4.79 17.53 4.71
CA GLU A 71 -3.52 17.99 5.31
C GLU A 71 -2.73 18.93 4.40
N GLN A 72 -3.26 19.37 3.24
CA GLN A 72 -2.52 20.24 2.31
C GLN A 72 -1.96 21.52 2.96
N ALA A 73 -2.70 22.12 3.90
CA ALA A 73 -2.26 23.33 4.61
C ALA A 73 -1.17 23.05 5.68
N ASN A 74 -1.05 21.79 6.13
CA ASN A 74 -0.06 21.35 7.10
C ASN A 74 0.31 19.88 6.82
N PRO A 75 1.10 19.60 5.78
CA PRO A 75 1.46 18.26 5.36
C PRO A 75 2.19 17.48 6.45
N GLN A 76 1.83 16.22 6.64
CA GLN A 76 2.39 15.35 7.68
C GLN A 76 3.18 14.17 7.09
N ALA A 77 2.85 13.74 5.87
CA ALA A 77 3.45 12.57 5.27
C ALA A 77 4.73 12.91 4.50
N ASP A 78 5.73 12.06 4.64
CA ASP A 78 6.97 12.12 3.89
C ASP A 78 6.94 11.15 2.69
N VAL A 79 6.49 9.91 2.93
CA VAL A 79 6.44 8.84 1.95
C VAL A 79 5.02 8.30 1.84
N LEU A 80 4.60 8.01 0.62
CA LEU A 80 3.35 7.31 0.33
C LEU A 80 3.65 5.96 -0.34
N ILE A 81 3.00 4.90 0.15
CA ILE A 81 2.91 3.61 -0.53
C ILE A 81 1.44 3.37 -0.88
N SER A 82 1.08 3.53 -2.14
CA SER A 82 -0.30 3.33 -2.60
C SER A 82 -0.57 1.85 -2.95
N ALA A 83 -1.85 1.48 -3.01
CA ALA A 83 -2.31 0.23 -3.57
C ALA A 83 -2.86 0.38 -5.00
N SER A 84 -2.69 1.55 -5.61
CA SER A 84 -3.09 1.85 -6.99
C SER A 84 -2.01 2.63 -7.71
N TRP A 85 -1.75 2.25 -8.95
CA TRP A 85 -0.85 2.95 -9.85
C TRP A 85 -1.40 4.32 -10.24
N ASP A 86 -2.69 4.41 -10.52
CA ASP A 86 -3.37 5.65 -10.88
C ASP A 86 -3.24 6.73 -9.80
N THR A 87 -3.15 6.34 -8.52
CA THR A 87 -2.87 7.30 -7.44
C THR A 87 -1.52 7.99 -7.63
N ALA A 88 -0.49 7.25 -8.05
CA ALA A 88 0.83 7.84 -8.29
C ALA A 88 0.81 8.74 -9.52
N GLU A 89 0.10 8.35 -10.57
CA GLU A 89 -0.07 9.16 -11.78
C GLU A 89 -0.82 10.46 -11.49
N ASP A 90 -1.91 10.41 -10.71
CA ASP A 90 -2.64 11.61 -10.28
C ASP A 90 -1.76 12.56 -9.49
N LEU A 91 -1.04 12.07 -8.49
CA LEU A 91 -0.15 12.89 -7.68
C LEU A 91 1.03 13.45 -8.49
N HIS A 92 1.56 12.70 -9.45
CA HIS A 92 2.56 13.17 -10.40
C HIS A 92 2.02 14.34 -11.23
N HIS A 93 0.85 14.19 -11.84
CA HIS A 93 0.22 15.24 -12.65
C HIS A 93 -0.11 16.50 -11.84
N ARG A 94 -0.45 16.36 -10.57
CA ARG A 94 -0.63 17.51 -9.64
C ARG A 94 0.68 18.15 -9.21
N GLY A 95 1.83 17.57 -9.51
CA GLY A 95 3.14 18.06 -9.07
C GLY A 95 3.38 17.92 -7.56
N TRP A 96 2.77 16.92 -6.93
CA TRP A 96 2.86 16.67 -5.49
C TRP A 96 4.01 15.76 -5.09
N LEU A 97 4.70 15.17 -6.06
CA LEU A 97 5.79 14.23 -5.84
C LEU A 97 7.16 14.91 -5.93
N LEU A 98 8.10 14.43 -5.12
CA LEU A 98 9.51 14.77 -5.23
C LEU A 98 10.17 13.79 -6.21
N PRO A 99 10.75 14.27 -7.31
CA PRO A 99 11.49 13.40 -8.23
C PRO A 99 12.66 12.71 -7.52
N TYR A 100 12.61 11.38 -7.49
CA TYR A 100 13.68 10.56 -6.94
C TYR A 100 13.64 9.16 -7.55
N GLN A 101 14.79 8.70 -8.02
CA GLN A 101 14.99 7.32 -8.47
C GLN A 101 16.03 6.64 -7.57
N SER A 102 15.59 5.59 -6.87
CA SER A 102 16.50 4.72 -6.14
C SER A 102 17.43 3.98 -7.09
N ALA A 103 18.69 3.79 -6.71
CA ALA A 103 19.62 2.92 -7.44
C ALA A 103 19.12 1.47 -7.56
N ASN A 104 18.27 1.02 -6.64
CA ASN A 104 17.61 -0.29 -6.69
C ASN A 104 16.52 -0.38 -7.75
N ALA A 105 15.97 0.75 -8.20
CA ALA A 105 14.94 0.80 -9.24
C ALA A 105 15.41 0.28 -10.61
N ASP A 106 16.70 0.15 -10.84
CA ASP A 106 17.25 -0.45 -12.08
C ASP A 106 16.81 -1.91 -12.26
N LYS A 107 16.52 -2.61 -11.17
CA LYS A 107 16.03 -4.00 -11.17
C LYS A 107 14.51 -4.10 -11.44
N VAL A 108 13.79 -2.99 -11.39
CA VAL A 108 12.35 -2.95 -11.62
C VAL A 108 12.08 -2.75 -13.12
N PRO A 109 11.15 -3.52 -13.72
CA PRO A 109 10.76 -3.34 -15.11
C PRO A 109 10.40 -1.89 -15.46
N ALA A 110 10.73 -1.45 -16.69
CA ALA A 110 10.56 -0.06 -17.09
C ALA A 110 9.10 0.43 -17.02
N ASN A 111 8.14 -0.46 -17.25
CA ASN A 111 6.70 -0.17 -17.16
C ASN A 111 6.16 -0.12 -15.71
N LEU A 112 7.02 -0.37 -14.72
CA LEU A 112 6.66 -0.34 -13.30
C LEU A 112 7.45 0.73 -12.55
N LYS A 113 7.96 1.73 -13.23
CA LYS A 113 8.66 2.89 -12.66
C LYS A 113 8.49 4.15 -13.50
N SER A 114 8.61 5.28 -12.83
CA SER A 114 8.57 6.63 -13.41
C SER A 114 9.70 7.48 -12.79
N ALA A 115 9.75 8.77 -13.13
CA ALA A 115 10.77 9.68 -12.60
C ALA A 115 10.67 9.91 -11.09
N ASP A 116 9.48 9.73 -10.49
CA ASP A 116 9.18 10.11 -9.11
C ASP A 116 8.37 9.06 -8.33
N TYR A 117 8.15 7.87 -8.92
CA TYR A 117 7.58 6.73 -8.22
C TYR A 117 8.03 5.40 -8.86
N VAL A 118 8.03 4.35 -8.05
CA VAL A 118 8.43 3.00 -8.48
C VAL A 118 7.58 1.95 -7.76
N ALA A 119 7.24 0.86 -8.44
CA ALA A 119 6.54 -0.24 -7.79
C ALA A 119 7.46 -0.95 -6.79
N GLN A 120 7.08 -0.94 -5.50
CA GLN A 120 7.76 -1.73 -4.46
C GLN A 120 7.24 -3.18 -4.41
N GLY A 121 6.19 -3.48 -5.13
CA GLY A 121 5.60 -4.81 -5.26
C GLY A 121 4.37 -4.75 -6.15
N ILE A 122 3.84 -5.92 -6.47
CA ILE A 122 2.60 -6.08 -7.23
C ILE A 122 1.62 -6.97 -6.48
N SER A 123 0.33 -6.78 -6.74
CA SER A 123 -0.75 -7.72 -6.39
C SER A 123 -1.43 -8.15 -7.67
N ALA A 124 -2.01 -9.35 -7.67
CA ALA A 124 -2.85 -9.79 -8.76
C ALA A 124 -4.32 -9.82 -8.30
N LEU A 125 -5.22 -9.43 -9.20
CA LEU A 125 -6.65 -9.44 -8.95
C LEU A 125 -7.24 -10.74 -9.50
N GLY A 126 -8.06 -11.40 -8.69
CA GLY A 126 -8.64 -12.67 -9.08
C GLY A 126 -10.06 -12.86 -8.59
N ILE A 127 -10.63 -14.00 -8.93
CA ILE A 127 -11.84 -14.49 -8.30
C ILE A 127 -11.40 -15.19 -7.02
N VAL A 128 -11.99 -14.84 -5.90
CA VAL A 128 -11.87 -15.63 -4.67
C VAL A 128 -13.14 -16.41 -4.48
N TRP A 129 -13.03 -17.74 -4.49
CA TRP A 129 -14.17 -18.65 -4.43
C TRP A 129 -14.09 -19.53 -3.19
N ASN A 130 -15.24 -19.70 -2.53
CA ASN A 130 -15.35 -20.62 -1.42
C ASN A 130 -15.70 -22.03 -1.96
N SER A 131 -14.76 -22.96 -1.81
CA SER A 131 -14.92 -24.35 -2.30
C SER A 131 -16.07 -25.12 -1.63
N LYS A 132 -16.58 -24.62 -0.50
CA LYS A 132 -17.74 -25.17 0.22
C LYS A 132 -19.06 -24.46 -0.09
N SER A 133 -19.07 -23.51 -1.04
CA SER A 133 -20.26 -22.70 -1.37
C SER A 133 -21.39 -23.47 -2.05
N GLY A 134 -21.11 -24.68 -2.53
CA GLY A 134 -22.07 -25.46 -3.33
C GLY A 134 -22.27 -24.96 -4.77
N THR A 135 -21.45 -23.97 -5.20
CA THR A 135 -21.43 -23.51 -6.60
C THR A 135 -20.32 -24.23 -7.38
N PRO A 136 -20.40 -24.31 -8.72
CA PRO A 136 -19.29 -24.76 -9.54
C PRO A 136 -18.05 -23.88 -9.30
N GLU A 137 -16.84 -24.42 -9.48
CA GLU A 137 -15.62 -23.64 -9.48
C GLU A 137 -15.58 -22.75 -10.72
N PRO A 138 -15.55 -21.40 -10.58
CA PRO A 138 -15.46 -20.49 -11.72
C PRO A 138 -14.05 -20.54 -12.32
N LYS A 139 -13.93 -20.35 -13.62
CA LYS A 139 -12.65 -20.28 -14.36
C LYS A 139 -12.46 -18.95 -15.05
N GLU A 140 -13.55 -18.25 -15.35
CA GLU A 140 -13.58 -17.01 -16.07
C GLU A 140 -14.43 -15.95 -15.30
N TRP A 141 -14.14 -14.70 -15.55
CA TRP A 141 -14.93 -13.60 -14.97
C TRP A 141 -16.42 -13.75 -15.24
N ARG A 142 -16.75 -14.22 -16.43
CA ARG A 142 -18.13 -14.36 -16.91
C ARG A 142 -18.90 -15.47 -16.20
N ASP A 143 -18.22 -16.47 -15.67
CA ASP A 143 -18.86 -17.57 -14.94
C ASP A 143 -19.64 -17.06 -13.72
N LEU A 144 -19.20 -15.93 -13.14
CA LEU A 144 -19.88 -15.29 -12.02
C LEU A 144 -21.24 -14.65 -12.40
N THR A 145 -21.58 -14.56 -13.69
CA THR A 145 -22.87 -14.09 -14.19
C THR A 145 -23.90 -15.21 -14.34
N GLU A 146 -23.47 -16.48 -14.16
CA GLU A 146 -24.34 -17.64 -14.29
C GLU A 146 -25.35 -17.74 -13.12
N ALA A 147 -26.45 -18.46 -13.35
CA ALA A 147 -27.53 -18.63 -12.39
C ALA A 147 -27.05 -19.25 -11.06
N ALA A 148 -26.03 -20.10 -11.06
CA ALA A 148 -25.42 -20.71 -9.88
C ALA A 148 -24.86 -19.67 -8.91
N PHE A 149 -24.44 -18.50 -9.41
CA PHE A 149 -23.86 -17.38 -8.65
C PHE A 149 -24.85 -16.26 -8.35
N LYS A 150 -26.13 -16.42 -8.71
CA LYS A 150 -27.15 -15.38 -8.48
C LYS A 150 -27.22 -14.97 -7.02
N ASN A 151 -27.03 -13.65 -6.74
CA ASN A 151 -26.97 -13.05 -5.40
C ASN A 151 -25.82 -13.58 -4.51
N LYS A 152 -24.83 -14.28 -5.06
CA LYS A 152 -23.75 -14.92 -4.32
C LYS A 152 -22.37 -14.30 -4.54
N VAL A 153 -22.28 -13.18 -5.24
CA VAL A 153 -21.02 -12.51 -5.56
C VAL A 153 -20.90 -11.19 -4.82
N THR A 154 -19.72 -10.89 -4.32
CA THR A 154 -19.32 -9.58 -3.80
C THR A 154 -18.19 -8.99 -4.64
N THR A 155 -17.98 -7.70 -4.52
CA THR A 155 -16.80 -7.01 -5.07
C THR A 155 -16.35 -5.92 -4.09
N PRO A 156 -15.05 -5.63 -3.97
CA PRO A 156 -14.59 -4.48 -3.19
C PRO A 156 -15.08 -3.17 -3.81
N ASP A 157 -15.30 -2.17 -2.96
CA ASP A 157 -15.69 -0.83 -3.39
C ASP A 157 -14.48 -0.11 -4.03
N PRO A 158 -14.54 0.27 -5.32
CA PRO A 158 -13.44 0.97 -5.99
C PRO A 158 -13.16 2.36 -5.40
N ALA A 159 -14.12 2.99 -4.73
CA ALA A 159 -13.87 4.25 -4.02
C ALA A 159 -12.99 4.07 -2.77
N LEU A 160 -12.90 2.86 -2.22
CA LEU A 160 -12.12 2.53 -1.04
C LEU A 160 -10.88 1.67 -1.36
N SER A 161 -10.94 0.86 -2.41
CA SER A 161 -9.88 -0.06 -2.82
C SER A 161 -9.28 0.39 -4.14
N GLY A 162 -8.04 0.90 -4.11
CA GLY A 162 -7.30 1.25 -5.32
C GLY A 162 -7.12 0.06 -6.26
N ALA A 163 -6.85 -1.14 -5.72
CA ALA A 163 -6.73 -2.35 -6.53
C ALA A 163 -8.06 -2.72 -7.24
N SER A 164 -9.22 -2.47 -6.60
CA SER A 164 -10.51 -2.66 -7.26
C SER A 164 -10.72 -1.65 -8.39
N LEU A 165 -10.28 -0.41 -8.21
CA LEU A 165 -10.30 0.60 -9.27
C LEU A 165 -9.40 0.18 -10.43
N ASP A 166 -8.16 -0.23 -10.15
CA ASP A 166 -7.21 -0.72 -11.15
C ASP A 166 -7.79 -1.90 -11.95
N LEU A 167 -8.54 -2.82 -11.29
CA LEU A 167 -9.21 -3.92 -11.99
C LEU A 167 -10.24 -3.40 -13.00
N LEU A 168 -11.12 -2.49 -12.59
CA LEU A 168 -12.16 -1.96 -13.49
C LEU A 168 -11.54 -1.25 -14.69
N ILE A 169 -10.54 -0.41 -14.46
CA ILE A 169 -9.80 0.30 -15.51
C ILE A 169 -9.07 -0.69 -16.42
N GLY A 170 -8.36 -1.66 -15.85
CA GLY A 170 -7.60 -2.64 -16.61
C GLY A 170 -8.49 -3.55 -17.46
N LEU A 171 -9.63 -4.01 -16.94
CA LEU A 171 -10.60 -4.77 -17.71
C LEU A 171 -11.23 -3.92 -18.81
N GLN A 172 -11.57 -2.67 -18.53
CA GLN A 172 -12.10 -1.74 -19.53
C GLN A 172 -11.07 -1.48 -20.64
N ASN A 173 -9.81 -1.29 -20.33
CA ASN A 173 -8.75 -1.10 -21.30
C ASN A 173 -8.50 -2.36 -22.16
N GLY A 174 -8.59 -3.55 -21.55
CA GLY A 174 -8.35 -4.82 -22.25
C GLY A 174 -9.55 -5.35 -23.03
N MET A 175 -10.77 -5.07 -22.59
CA MET A 175 -12.01 -5.66 -23.15
C MET A 175 -12.93 -4.62 -23.83
N GLY A 176 -12.69 -3.32 -23.62
CA GLY A 176 -13.54 -2.24 -24.15
C GLY A 176 -15.00 -2.37 -23.64
N ASP A 177 -15.96 -2.21 -24.53
CA ASP A 177 -17.40 -2.26 -24.20
C ASP A 177 -17.83 -3.60 -23.59
N LYS A 178 -17.09 -4.70 -23.83
CA LYS A 178 -17.37 -6.00 -23.23
C LYS A 178 -17.16 -6.00 -21.71
N ALA A 179 -16.30 -5.14 -21.20
CA ALA A 179 -16.11 -4.99 -19.74
C ALA A 179 -17.38 -4.39 -19.10
N TRP A 180 -17.95 -3.36 -19.70
CA TRP A 180 -19.20 -2.75 -19.21
C TRP A 180 -20.36 -3.74 -19.27
N ALA A 181 -20.47 -4.52 -20.35
CA ALA A 181 -21.47 -5.58 -20.45
C ALA A 181 -21.29 -6.63 -19.32
N LEU A 182 -20.03 -7.01 -19.00
CA LEU A 182 -19.73 -7.90 -17.87
C LEU A 182 -20.15 -7.28 -16.54
N PHE A 183 -19.86 -6.00 -16.30
CA PHE A 183 -20.21 -5.32 -15.05
C PHE A 183 -21.74 -5.21 -14.89
N ASP A 184 -22.47 -4.92 -15.96
CA ASP A 184 -23.93 -4.90 -15.95
C ASP A 184 -24.51 -6.29 -15.71
N ASP A 185 -23.99 -7.32 -16.34
CA ASP A 185 -24.42 -8.70 -16.12
C ASP A 185 -24.18 -9.16 -14.66
N LEU A 186 -23.01 -8.81 -14.08
CA LEU A 186 -22.72 -9.08 -12.66
C LEU A 186 -23.68 -8.35 -11.73
N LYS A 187 -23.96 -7.07 -11.99
CA LYS A 187 -24.94 -6.28 -11.25
C LYS A 187 -26.34 -6.88 -11.35
N ASN A 188 -26.77 -7.24 -12.56
CA ASN A 188 -28.08 -7.84 -12.80
C ASN A 188 -28.19 -9.24 -12.15
N ASN A 189 -27.06 -9.95 -12.00
CA ASN A 189 -27.00 -11.22 -11.28
C ASN A 189 -26.93 -11.03 -9.74
N GLY A 190 -27.02 -9.79 -9.26
CA GLY A 190 -27.10 -9.48 -7.83
C GLY A 190 -25.74 -9.42 -7.13
N MET A 191 -24.67 -9.06 -7.85
CA MET A 191 -23.39 -8.74 -7.22
C MET A 191 -23.52 -7.52 -6.30
N VAL A 192 -22.90 -7.58 -5.13
CA VAL A 192 -22.94 -6.53 -4.10
C VAL A 192 -21.56 -5.90 -3.92
N VAL A 193 -21.50 -4.58 -3.93
CA VAL A 193 -20.30 -3.81 -3.55
C VAL A 193 -20.19 -3.79 -2.03
N SER A 194 -19.05 -4.21 -1.48
CA SER A 194 -18.86 -4.52 -0.06
C SER A 194 -17.59 -3.88 0.52
N GLY A 195 -17.54 -2.57 0.64
CA GLY A 195 -16.45 -1.86 1.32
C GLY A 195 -15.03 -2.21 0.80
N PRO A 196 -13.98 -2.12 1.62
CA PRO A 196 -12.61 -2.46 1.20
C PRO A 196 -12.40 -3.97 1.04
N ASN A 197 -11.23 -4.37 0.47
CA ASN A 197 -10.92 -5.74 0.07
C ASN A 197 -11.27 -6.82 1.13
N ALA A 198 -10.86 -6.62 2.38
CA ALA A 198 -11.14 -7.60 3.43
C ALA A 198 -12.65 -7.76 3.71
N GLN A 199 -13.43 -6.68 3.62
CA GLN A 199 -14.87 -6.74 3.83
C GLN A 199 -15.59 -7.47 2.68
N ALA A 200 -15.09 -7.40 1.46
CA ALA A 200 -15.66 -8.15 0.35
C ALA A 200 -15.41 -9.66 0.49
N VAL A 201 -14.28 -10.07 1.09
CA VAL A 201 -13.93 -11.49 1.31
C VAL A 201 -14.70 -12.08 2.49
N THR A 202 -14.98 -11.32 3.54
CA THR A 202 -15.62 -11.80 4.78
C THR A 202 -16.91 -12.60 4.55
N PRO A 203 -17.92 -12.14 3.79
CA PRO A 203 -19.15 -12.92 3.58
C PRO A 203 -18.92 -14.19 2.77
N VAL A 204 -17.84 -14.26 1.98
CA VAL A 204 -17.45 -15.47 1.24
C VAL A 204 -16.84 -16.49 2.19
N MET A 205 -15.97 -16.08 3.11
CA MET A 205 -15.42 -16.95 4.17
C MET A 205 -16.54 -17.52 5.06
N GLN A 206 -17.51 -16.68 5.42
CA GLN A 206 -18.65 -17.06 6.26
C GLN A 206 -19.71 -17.93 5.53
N GLY A 207 -19.55 -18.18 4.22
CA GLY A 207 -20.50 -18.96 3.43
C GLY A 207 -21.80 -18.21 3.05
N ALA A 208 -21.94 -16.93 3.41
CA ALA A 208 -23.07 -16.11 3.00
C ALA A 208 -23.03 -15.73 1.51
N LYS A 209 -21.83 -15.73 0.92
CA LYS A 209 -21.58 -15.54 -0.50
C LYS A 209 -20.68 -16.66 -1.02
N ALA A 210 -20.65 -16.84 -2.34
CA ALA A 210 -19.85 -17.90 -2.97
C ALA A 210 -18.50 -17.38 -3.49
N ALA A 211 -18.48 -16.15 -3.99
CA ALA A 211 -17.28 -15.62 -4.64
C ALA A 211 -17.14 -14.10 -4.49
N VAL A 212 -15.88 -13.64 -4.61
CA VAL A 212 -15.54 -12.23 -4.80
C VAL A 212 -15.10 -12.03 -6.24
N PHE A 213 -15.66 -11.05 -6.93
CA PHE A 213 -15.15 -10.53 -8.19
C PHE A 213 -14.06 -9.50 -7.89
N GLY A 214 -12.83 -9.77 -8.33
CA GLY A 214 -11.75 -8.79 -8.22
C GLY A 214 -11.12 -8.64 -6.83
N ALA A 215 -10.97 -9.73 -6.11
CA ALA A 215 -10.22 -9.71 -4.85
C ALA A 215 -8.71 -9.61 -5.08
N VAL A 216 -8.01 -8.88 -4.21
CA VAL A 216 -6.55 -8.92 -4.16
C VAL A 216 -6.08 -10.27 -3.58
N ASP A 217 -5.10 -10.87 -4.22
CA ASP A 217 -4.58 -12.21 -3.93
C ASP A 217 -4.06 -12.36 -2.50
N TYR A 218 -3.24 -11.45 -2.00
CA TYR A 218 -2.58 -11.57 -0.69
C TYR A 218 -3.55 -11.64 0.49
N VAL A 219 -4.72 -10.97 0.42
CA VAL A 219 -5.73 -11.03 1.48
C VAL A 219 -6.27 -12.45 1.59
N SER A 220 -6.51 -13.08 0.46
CA SER A 220 -7.08 -14.43 0.41
C SER A 220 -6.06 -15.50 0.73
N TYR A 221 -4.81 -15.37 0.28
CA TYR A 221 -3.75 -16.30 0.68
C TYR A 221 -3.52 -16.29 2.18
N GLY A 222 -3.52 -15.12 2.83
CA GLY A 222 -3.42 -15.05 4.29
C GLY A 222 -4.56 -15.77 5.03
N ASN A 223 -5.77 -15.76 4.48
CA ASN A 223 -6.92 -16.52 5.04
C ASN A 223 -6.79 -18.02 4.75
N ILE A 224 -6.33 -18.40 3.54
CA ILE A 224 -6.08 -19.80 3.17
C ILE A 224 -5.03 -20.42 4.10
N ASP A 225 -3.95 -19.70 4.40
CA ASP A 225 -2.90 -20.14 5.33
C ASP A 225 -3.43 -20.36 6.76
N GLN A 226 -4.54 -19.70 7.12
CA GLN A 226 -5.25 -19.88 8.38
C GLN A 226 -6.32 -20.99 8.34
N GLY A 227 -6.42 -21.71 7.22
CA GLY A 227 -7.32 -22.87 7.06
C GLY A 227 -8.68 -22.54 6.44
N GLU A 228 -8.89 -21.33 5.92
CA GLU A 228 -10.14 -20.98 5.24
C GLU A 228 -10.31 -21.75 3.92
N SER A 229 -11.56 -22.13 3.60
CA SER A 229 -11.90 -22.91 2.41
C SER A 229 -12.00 -22.05 1.15
N LEU A 230 -11.02 -21.18 0.94
CA LEU A 230 -10.95 -20.28 -0.21
C LEU A 230 -10.00 -20.80 -1.28
N LYS A 231 -10.27 -20.41 -2.52
CA LYS A 231 -9.39 -20.61 -3.67
C LYS A 231 -9.27 -19.29 -4.43
N VAL A 232 -8.04 -18.89 -4.74
CA VAL A 232 -7.76 -17.78 -5.64
C VAL A 232 -7.66 -18.30 -7.06
N ILE A 233 -8.44 -17.72 -7.96
CA ILE A 233 -8.53 -18.14 -9.36
C ILE A 233 -8.22 -16.93 -10.24
N PHE A 234 -7.22 -17.08 -11.08
CA PHE A 234 -6.92 -16.10 -12.11
C PHE A 234 -7.55 -16.57 -13.41
N PRO A 235 -8.50 -15.79 -13.99
CA PRO A 235 -9.15 -16.17 -15.23
C PRO A 235 -8.16 -16.38 -16.37
N ALA A 236 -8.38 -17.42 -17.19
CA ALA A 236 -7.52 -17.75 -18.32
C ALA A 236 -7.56 -16.68 -19.41
N SER A 237 -8.67 -15.93 -19.52
CA SER A 237 -8.80 -14.76 -20.39
C SER A 237 -7.92 -13.59 -19.99
N GLY A 238 -7.28 -13.66 -18.82
CA GLY A 238 -6.41 -12.65 -18.28
C GLY A 238 -6.97 -11.93 -17.05
N THR A 239 -6.09 -11.31 -16.31
CA THR A 239 -6.40 -10.48 -15.16
C THR A 239 -5.55 -9.21 -15.13
N VAL A 240 -5.79 -8.40 -14.14
CA VAL A 240 -5.06 -7.16 -13.90
C VAL A 240 -4.11 -7.36 -12.74
N ILE A 241 -2.87 -6.90 -12.92
CA ILE A 241 -1.95 -6.68 -11.80
C ILE A 241 -2.14 -5.26 -11.27
N ALA A 242 -2.09 -5.10 -9.96
CA ALA A 242 -2.12 -3.81 -9.28
C ALA A 242 -0.72 -3.54 -8.69
N PRO A 243 0.12 -2.76 -9.37
CA PRO A 243 1.39 -2.34 -8.83
C PRO A 243 1.18 -1.43 -7.63
N ARG A 244 2.02 -1.58 -6.61
CA ARG A 244 2.02 -0.73 -5.42
C ARG A 244 3.16 0.28 -5.49
N PRO A 245 2.91 1.49 -5.98
CA PRO A 245 3.95 2.49 -6.10
C PRO A 245 4.34 3.04 -4.73
N ILE A 246 5.65 3.26 -4.55
CA ILE A 246 6.24 4.05 -3.48
C ILE A 246 6.73 5.36 -4.04
N MET A 247 6.51 6.45 -3.33
CA MET A 247 6.83 7.81 -3.74
C MET A 247 7.10 8.72 -2.56
N ILE A 248 7.88 9.78 -2.78
CA ILE A 248 8.18 10.79 -1.79
C ILE A 248 7.29 12.01 -2.07
N LEU A 249 6.64 12.55 -1.05
CA LEU A 249 5.85 13.76 -1.20
C LEU A 249 6.76 14.99 -1.28
N LYS A 250 6.45 15.90 -2.19
CA LYS A 250 7.22 17.13 -2.40
C LYS A 250 7.26 18.04 -1.16
N THR A 251 6.26 17.91 -0.30
CA THR A 251 6.13 18.65 0.95
C THR A 251 6.90 18.03 2.12
N SER A 252 7.57 16.89 1.93
CA SER A 252 8.36 16.22 2.96
C SER A 252 9.39 17.19 3.57
N GLN A 253 9.43 17.22 4.89
CA GLN A 253 10.44 17.98 5.65
C GLN A 253 11.70 17.10 5.94
N HIS A 254 11.64 15.80 5.58
CA HIS A 254 12.66 14.78 5.85
C HIS A 254 13.07 14.08 4.55
N ALA A 255 13.31 14.86 3.48
CA ALA A 255 13.53 14.33 2.13
C ALA A 255 14.70 13.33 2.05
N ASP A 256 15.78 13.53 2.81
CA ASP A 256 16.94 12.63 2.78
C ASP A 256 16.61 11.29 3.48
N ASP A 257 15.92 11.31 4.61
CA ASP A 257 15.42 10.09 5.27
C ASP A 257 14.38 9.36 4.40
N ALA A 258 13.51 10.12 3.70
CA ALA A 258 12.55 9.57 2.77
C ALA A 258 13.22 8.84 1.58
N LYS A 259 14.27 9.44 1.00
CA LYS A 259 15.09 8.79 -0.05
C LYS A 259 15.75 7.53 0.47
N ALA A 260 16.37 7.59 1.66
CA ALA A 260 17.00 6.43 2.28
C ALA A 260 16.01 5.30 2.58
N PHE A 261 14.76 5.64 2.95
CA PHE A 261 13.69 4.67 3.13
C PHE A 261 13.26 4.03 1.80
N VAL A 262 13.12 4.82 0.73
CA VAL A 262 12.82 4.29 -0.62
C VAL A 262 13.93 3.38 -1.12
N ASP A 263 15.21 3.70 -0.84
CA ASP A 263 16.34 2.83 -1.18
C ASP A 263 16.37 1.54 -0.36
N TYR A 264 15.80 1.56 0.84
CA TYR A 264 15.72 0.38 1.70
C TYR A 264 14.62 -0.58 1.26
N VAL A 265 13.48 -0.06 0.79
CA VAL A 265 12.31 -0.85 0.37
C VAL A 265 12.57 -1.52 -0.98
#